data_72d09562a112db057742dde0dd7760f1
#
_entry.id   72d09562a112db057742dde0dd7760f1
#
_cell.length_a   1.000
_cell.length_b   1.000
_cell.length_c   1.000
_cell.angle_alpha   90.00
_cell.angle_beta   90.00
_cell.angle_gamma   90.00
#
_symmetry.space_group_name_H-M   'P 1'
#
loop_
_entity.id
_entity.type
_entity.pdbx_description
1 polymer ?
#
loop_
_entity_poly.entity_id
_entity_poly.type
_entity_poly.pdbx_seq_one_letter_code
_entity_poly.pdbx_strand_id
1 'polypeptide(L)'
;LRCSGDGNKYDNPPFAINNVNSRDAIYNKGISTSALQYGNIRQYDAHNLYGITESIVTNTVQEELANKRSFVLSRSTFPGSGAHVAHWTGDNAATWNDLRWSVPTILKFGLFGIPMVGADICGFSGASNMELCARWTALGSFYPFARNHNNLEAPSQETYVWPEVTTVGQKFIGMRYRLLPYIYTLGYHAHVEGFPIARPLFMEFPTDTATYGINYQFMLGNALLVTPVVNQGATSVTGYYPAGVWYNIFDYSKISSTGRPVTTTVTLYDLPVHIRGGTILAMHQTALTSTAARLTPFDILVALPASGNADGDLYLDDGEMISNPSATIVKFTASAGTFTSTVEKNDYAGAHSSLVNKVIVLGVTSSPSSVSLGSISKYDSATQRLEISLSSVKQTIDTDFTITWK
;
A
#
# COMPACT_ATOMS: atom_id res chain seq x y z
N LEU A 1 20.70 -22.60 -23.39
CA LEU A 1 22.17 -22.58 -23.43
C LEU A 1 22.67 -22.77 -21.99
N ARG A 2 23.19 -23.96 -21.67
CA ARG A 2 24.01 -24.14 -20.46
C ARG A 2 25.42 -23.70 -20.87
N CYS A 3 25.85 -22.53 -20.46
CA CYS A 3 27.28 -22.29 -20.37
C CYS A 3 27.78 -23.16 -19.23
N SER A 4 28.52 -24.21 -19.54
CA SER A 4 29.35 -24.87 -18.52
C SER A 4 30.33 -23.83 -18.01
N GLY A 5 30.52 -23.74 -16.71
CA GLY A 5 31.57 -22.91 -16.14
C GLY A 5 32.89 -23.22 -16.83
N ASP A 6 33.63 -22.20 -17.20
CA ASP A 6 34.96 -22.35 -17.84
C ASP A 6 36.06 -22.70 -16.80
N GLY A 7 35.62 -23.03 -15.57
CA GLY A 7 36.53 -23.43 -14.47
C GLY A 7 37.38 -22.29 -13.93
N ASN A 8 37.00 -21.04 -14.24
CA ASN A 8 37.74 -19.89 -13.74
C ASN A 8 37.45 -19.63 -12.25
N LYS A 9 38.33 -18.87 -11.59
CA LYS A 9 38.20 -18.58 -10.16
C LYS A 9 36.93 -17.81 -9.74
N TYR A 10 36.21 -17.21 -10.68
CA TYR A 10 35.00 -16.44 -10.44
C TYR A 10 33.71 -17.28 -10.43
N ASP A 11 33.81 -18.55 -10.87
CA ASP A 11 32.66 -19.48 -10.81
C ASP A 11 32.39 -19.95 -9.37
N ASN A 12 33.38 -19.92 -8.51
CA ASN A 12 33.28 -20.28 -7.09
C ASN A 12 33.88 -19.21 -6.19
N PRO A 13 33.24 -18.06 -6.03
CA PRO A 13 33.70 -17.03 -5.13
C PRO A 13 33.61 -17.48 -3.65
N PRO A 14 34.44 -16.93 -2.73
CA PRO A 14 34.49 -17.37 -1.34
C PRO A 14 33.19 -17.08 -0.56
N PHE A 15 32.38 -16.18 -1.01
CA PHE A 15 31.08 -15.84 -0.40
C PHE A 15 29.94 -16.36 -1.25
N ALA A 16 29.93 -17.65 -1.50
CA ALA A 16 28.95 -18.31 -2.36
C ALA A 16 27.57 -18.37 -1.72
N ILE A 17 26.58 -17.77 -2.36
CA ILE A 17 25.17 -18.03 -2.12
C ILE A 17 24.68 -18.90 -3.26
N ASN A 18 24.38 -20.18 -2.99
CA ASN A 18 23.89 -21.17 -3.97
C ASN A 18 24.84 -21.41 -5.18
N ASN A 19 26.14 -21.19 -5.04
CA ASN A 19 27.08 -21.26 -6.17
C ASN A 19 27.57 -22.68 -6.45
N VAL A 20 27.81 -23.48 -5.40
CA VAL A 20 28.38 -24.81 -5.51
C VAL A 20 27.26 -25.84 -5.42
N ASN A 21 27.22 -26.77 -6.36
CA ASN A 21 26.19 -27.81 -6.44
C ASN A 21 24.75 -27.29 -6.54
N SER A 22 24.58 -26.02 -6.80
CA SER A 22 23.26 -25.43 -7.01
C SER A 22 22.83 -25.57 -8.46
N ARG A 23 21.53 -25.86 -8.67
CA ARG A 23 20.90 -25.77 -9.98
C ARG A 23 21.07 -24.38 -10.62
N ASP A 24 21.18 -23.36 -9.79
CA ASP A 24 21.22 -21.94 -10.15
C ASP A 24 22.61 -21.33 -9.85
N ALA A 25 23.68 -22.06 -10.10
CA ALA A 25 25.04 -21.55 -9.97
C ALA A 25 25.27 -20.31 -10.82
N ILE A 26 26.13 -19.39 -10.34
CA ILE A 26 26.37 -18.07 -10.94
C ILE A 26 26.77 -18.12 -12.43
N TYR A 27 27.38 -19.22 -12.88
CA TYR A 27 27.74 -19.42 -14.30
C TYR A 27 26.61 -20.03 -15.14
N ASN A 28 25.50 -20.49 -14.52
CA ASN A 28 24.38 -21.06 -15.23
C ASN A 28 23.48 -19.94 -15.79
N LYS A 29 22.91 -20.20 -16.97
CA LYS A 29 21.92 -19.33 -17.61
C LYS A 29 22.41 -17.90 -17.89
N GLY A 30 23.70 -17.67 -17.95
CA GLY A 30 24.29 -16.36 -18.16
C GLY A 30 25.50 -16.40 -19.09
N ILE A 31 26.18 -15.27 -19.17
CA ILE A 31 27.47 -15.10 -19.83
C ILE A 31 28.56 -15.59 -18.86
N SER A 32 29.71 -16.12 -19.41
CA SER A 32 30.85 -16.50 -18.58
C SER A 32 31.21 -15.41 -17.58
N THR A 33 31.47 -15.81 -16.33
CA THR A 33 31.85 -14.90 -15.24
C THR A 33 33.14 -14.14 -15.53
N SER A 34 34.02 -14.70 -16.39
CA SER A 34 35.30 -14.09 -16.82
C SER A 34 35.16 -13.15 -18.02
N ALA A 35 34.00 -13.14 -18.73
CA ALA A 35 33.79 -12.28 -19.89
C ALA A 35 33.95 -10.79 -19.53
N LEU A 36 34.43 -10.02 -20.48
CA LEU A 36 34.60 -8.56 -20.31
C LEU A 36 33.46 -7.83 -21.00
N GLN A 37 32.82 -6.95 -20.28
CA GLN A 37 31.84 -5.96 -20.74
C GLN A 37 32.58 -4.72 -21.28
N TYR A 38 31.84 -3.76 -21.84
CA TYR A 38 32.37 -2.48 -22.23
C TYR A 38 33.13 -1.83 -21.06
N GLY A 39 34.26 -1.16 -21.36
CA GLY A 39 35.13 -0.57 -20.34
C GLY A 39 35.96 -1.58 -19.53
N ASN A 40 36.12 -2.81 -20.05
CA ASN A 40 36.84 -3.91 -19.37
C ASN A 40 36.26 -4.33 -18.01
N ILE A 41 34.98 -4.09 -17.78
CA ILE A 41 34.27 -4.53 -16.58
C ILE A 41 33.97 -6.02 -16.72
N ARG A 42 34.38 -6.83 -15.73
CA ARG A 42 34.14 -8.27 -15.77
C ARG A 42 32.69 -8.58 -15.49
N GLN A 43 32.14 -9.57 -16.19
CA GLN A 43 30.78 -10.06 -15.99
C GLN A 43 30.51 -10.42 -14.51
N TYR A 44 31.44 -11.02 -13.83
CA TYR A 44 31.35 -11.31 -12.40
C TYR A 44 31.03 -10.05 -11.56
N ASP A 45 31.69 -8.94 -11.86
CA ASP A 45 31.52 -7.68 -11.14
C ASP A 45 30.25 -6.93 -11.57
N ALA A 46 29.79 -7.11 -12.82
CA ALA A 46 28.63 -6.42 -13.39
C ALA A 46 27.31 -7.22 -13.24
N HIS A 47 27.37 -8.52 -12.95
CA HIS A 47 26.22 -9.41 -13.03
C HIS A 47 24.99 -8.90 -12.23
N ASN A 48 25.20 -8.48 -10.99
CA ASN A 48 24.11 -8.01 -10.13
C ASN A 48 23.61 -6.59 -10.47
N LEU A 49 24.36 -5.86 -11.30
CA LEU A 49 24.00 -4.48 -11.71
C LEU A 49 23.22 -4.44 -13.02
N TYR A 50 23.08 -5.55 -13.74
CA TYR A 50 22.44 -5.58 -15.05
C TYR A 50 21.00 -5.06 -14.98
N GLY A 51 20.20 -5.58 -14.05
CA GLY A 51 18.81 -5.18 -13.92
C GLY A 51 18.63 -3.70 -13.57
N ILE A 52 19.46 -3.13 -12.69
CA ILE A 52 19.34 -1.71 -12.35
C ILE A 52 19.78 -0.81 -13.52
N THR A 53 20.85 -1.19 -14.24
CA THR A 53 21.29 -0.39 -15.40
C THR A 53 20.27 -0.41 -16.54
N GLU A 54 19.65 -1.56 -16.82
CA GLU A 54 18.54 -1.67 -17.76
C GLU A 54 17.32 -0.86 -17.30
N SER A 55 17.01 -0.90 -16.02
CA SER A 55 15.91 -0.12 -15.42
C SER A 55 16.10 1.37 -15.56
N ILE A 56 17.30 1.88 -15.31
CA ILE A 56 17.64 3.31 -15.49
C ILE A 56 17.41 3.75 -16.93
N VAL A 57 17.97 3.00 -17.89
CA VAL A 57 17.83 3.33 -19.32
C VAL A 57 16.37 3.26 -19.75
N THR A 58 15.65 2.22 -19.36
CA THR A 58 14.24 2.04 -19.72
C THR A 58 13.37 3.17 -19.16
N ASN A 59 13.59 3.55 -17.90
CA ASN A 59 12.89 4.68 -17.27
C ASN A 59 13.14 5.98 -18.04
N THR A 60 14.42 6.30 -18.31
CA THR A 60 14.80 7.51 -19.04
C THR A 60 14.17 7.57 -20.42
N VAL A 61 14.25 6.49 -21.20
CA VAL A 61 13.67 6.44 -22.55
C VAL A 61 12.15 6.59 -22.53
N GLN A 62 11.46 5.96 -21.56
CA GLN A 62 10.01 6.10 -21.45
C GLN A 62 9.60 7.53 -21.10
N GLU A 63 10.31 8.20 -20.18
CA GLU A 63 10.06 9.60 -19.83
C GLU A 63 10.32 10.55 -20.99
N GLU A 64 11.42 10.36 -21.72
CA GLU A 64 11.75 11.15 -22.89
C GLU A 64 10.72 11.00 -24.03
N LEU A 65 10.28 9.77 -24.31
CA LEU A 65 9.32 9.50 -25.39
C LEU A 65 7.90 9.97 -25.06
N ALA A 66 7.46 9.79 -23.82
CA ALA A 66 6.11 10.12 -23.40
C ALA A 66 5.98 11.55 -22.88
N ASN A 67 7.10 12.20 -22.50
CA ASN A 67 7.14 13.45 -21.75
C ASN A 67 6.24 13.43 -20.50
N LYS A 68 6.22 12.29 -19.81
CA LYS A 68 5.41 11.99 -18.62
C LYS A 68 6.16 11.06 -17.69
N ARG A 69 5.77 11.01 -16.42
CA ARG A 69 6.27 9.99 -15.47
C ARG A 69 6.12 8.61 -16.06
N SER A 70 7.21 7.85 -16.03
CA SER A 70 7.21 6.46 -16.47
C SER A 70 6.60 5.55 -15.40
N PHE A 71 6.17 4.37 -15.83
CA PHE A 71 5.91 3.25 -14.94
C PHE A 71 6.66 2.03 -15.47
N VAL A 72 7.78 1.71 -14.85
CA VAL A 72 8.59 0.53 -15.16
C VAL A 72 8.49 -0.44 -13.99
N LEU A 73 8.26 -1.71 -14.29
CA LEU A 73 8.24 -2.80 -13.33
C LEU A 73 9.40 -3.75 -13.63
N SER A 74 10.27 -3.99 -12.65
CA SER A 74 11.42 -4.87 -12.80
C SER A 74 11.45 -5.96 -11.73
N ARG A 75 11.79 -7.19 -12.13
CA ARG A 75 12.06 -8.30 -11.20
C ARG A 75 13.49 -8.21 -10.65
N SER A 76 14.47 -7.96 -11.52
CA SER A 76 15.88 -7.81 -11.14
C SER A 76 16.11 -6.40 -10.62
N THR A 77 16.49 -6.29 -9.37
CA THR A 77 16.68 -5.01 -8.67
C THR A 77 17.99 -5.01 -7.87
N PHE A 78 18.44 -3.82 -7.51
CA PHE A 78 19.62 -3.57 -6.69
C PHE A 78 19.33 -2.34 -5.82
N PRO A 79 20.09 -2.08 -4.73
CA PRO A 79 19.93 -0.83 -3.98
C PRO A 79 19.97 0.40 -4.89
N GLY A 80 18.96 1.27 -4.77
CA GLY A 80 18.75 2.43 -5.65
C GLY A 80 17.73 2.20 -6.78
N SER A 81 17.31 0.97 -7.06
CA SER A 81 16.32 0.69 -8.12
C SER A 81 14.98 1.39 -7.89
N GLY A 82 14.58 1.63 -6.63
CA GLY A 82 13.29 2.27 -6.32
C GLY A 82 13.15 3.71 -6.82
N ALA A 83 14.26 4.38 -7.19
CA ALA A 83 14.22 5.68 -7.85
C ALA A 83 13.76 5.61 -9.33
N HIS A 84 13.76 4.42 -9.92
CA HIS A 84 13.53 4.23 -11.36
C HIS A 84 12.41 3.24 -11.67
N VAL A 85 12.17 2.26 -10.79
CA VAL A 85 11.23 1.16 -11.06
C VAL A 85 10.43 0.74 -9.81
N ALA A 86 9.25 0.19 -10.06
CA ALA A 86 8.52 -0.66 -9.14
C ALA A 86 9.05 -2.11 -9.22
N HIS A 87 8.64 -2.96 -8.28
CA HIS A 87 9.06 -4.35 -8.20
C HIS A 87 7.87 -5.29 -7.97
N TRP A 88 7.96 -6.50 -8.51
CA TRP A 88 7.13 -7.62 -8.07
C TRP A 88 8.02 -8.81 -7.68
N THR A 89 7.51 -9.67 -6.82
CA THR A 89 8.31 -10.75 -6.20
C THR A 89 8.57 -11.96 -7.10
N GLY A 90 8.26 -11.84 -8.40
CA GLY A 90 8.48 -12.88 -9.41
C GLY A 90 7.43 -13.98 -9.38
N ASP A 91 7.80 -15.16 -9.81
CA ASP A 91 6.94 -16.30 -10.08
C ASP A 91 6.56 -17.06 -8.80
N ASN A 92 5.80 -16.40 -7.91
CA ASN A 92 5.28 -17.03 -6.71
C ASN A 92 4.27 -18.14 -7.05
N ALA A 93 4.17 -19.16 -6.20
CA ALA A 93 3.23 -20.24 -6.45
C ALA A 93 1.84 -19.97 -5.86
N ALA A 94 0.82 -20.59 -6.44
CA ALA A 94 -0.54 -20.56 -5.92
C ALA A 94 -0.67 -21.45 -4.67
N THR A 95 0.02 -21.06 -3.59
CA THR A 95 0.05 -21.78 -2.31
C THR A 95 -0.21 -20.87 -1.12
N TRP A 96 -0.71 -21.44 -0.03
CA TRP A 96 -0.88 -20.75 1.25
C TRP A 96 0.46 -20.26 1.82
N ASN A 97 1.54 -21.00 1.56
CA ASN A 97 2.88 -20.61 1.96
C ASN A 97 3.34 -19.33 1.27
N ASP A 98 3.14 -19.24 -0.06
CA ASP A 98 3.49 -18.04 -0.83
C ASP A 98 2.60 -16.84 -0.46
N LEU A 99 1.31 -17.05 -0.24
CA LEU A 99 0.43 -16.02 0.33
C LEU A 99 0.99 -15.50 1.66
N ARG A 100 1.37 -16.39 2.58
CA ARG A 100 1.92 -16.03 3.88
C ARG A 100 3.22 -15.25 3.78
N TRP A 101 4.15 -15.72 2.93
CA TRP A 101 5.47 -15.10 2.77
C TRP A 101 5.46 -13.83 1.91
N SER A 102 4.39 -13.56 1.17
CA SER A 102 4.26 -12.31 0.42
C SER A 102 4.33 -11.08 1.35
N VAL A 103 3.78 -11.17 2.58
CA VAL A 103 3.80 -10.07 3.55
C VAL A 103 5.23 -9.67 3.93
N PRO A 104 6.08 -10.55 4.51
CA PRO A 104 7.45 -10.14 4.84
C PRO A 104 8.27 -9.76 3.61
N THR A 105 7.94 -10.30 2.44
CA THR A 105 8.67 -9.97 1.21
C THR A 105 8.41 -8.54 0.76
N ILE A 106 7.16 -8.08 0.72
CA ILE A 106 6.87 -6.68 0.39
C ILE A 106 7.48 -5.71 1.41
N LEU A 107 7.50 -6.08 2.70
CA LEU A 107 8.12 -5.28 3.74
C LEU A 107 9.63 -5.14 3.54
N LYS A 108 10.32 -6.23 3.17
CA LYS A 108 11.76 -6.20 2.87
C LYS A 108 12.08 -5.28 1.71
N PHE A 109 11.32 -5.32 0.62
CA PHE A 109 11.56 -4.43 -0.52
C PHE A 109 11.30 -2.96 -0.18
N GLY A 110 10.31 -2.67 0.65
CA GLY A 110 10.13 -1.34 1.22
C GLY A 110 11.36 -0.85 1.98
N LEU A 111 11.93 -1.70 2.84
CA LEU A 111 13.17 -1.42 3.58
C LEU A 111 14.41 -1.29 2.68
N PHE A 112 14.40 -1.92 1.49
CA PHE A 112 15.46 -1.79 0.49
C PHE A 112 15.33 -0.53 -0.37
N GLY A 113 14.34 0.34 -0.10
CA GLY A 113 14.10 1.57 -0.84
C GLY A 113 13.29 1.38 -2.14
N ILE A 114 12.51 0.30 -2.24
CA ILE A 114 11.59 0.05 -3.36
C ILE A 114 10.16 0.02 -2.79
N PRO A 115 9.52 1.18 -2.61
CA PRO A 115 8.25 1.27 -1.91
C PRO A 115 7.06 0.70 -2.70
N MET A 116 7.09 0.74 -4.04
CA MET A 116 6.03 0.21 -4.89
C MET A 116 6.33 -1.25 -5.24
N VAL A 117 5.88 -2.15 -4.37
CA VAL A 117 6.15 -3.59 -4.46
C VAL A 117 4.88 -4.40 -4.22
N GLY A 118 4.76 -5.57 -4.87
CA GLY A 118 3.67 -6.51 -4.67
C GLY A 118 4.05 -7.93 -5.07
N ALA A 119 3.19 -8.89 -4.74
CA ALA A 119 3.25 -10.28 -5.20
C ALA A 119 2.08 -10.53 -6.14
N ASP A 120 2.24 -11.44 -7.10
CA ASP A 120 1.16 -11.82 -8.01
C ASP A 120 -0.01 -12.42 -7.21
N ILE A 121 -1.15 -11.73 -7.23
CA ILE A 121 -2.35 -12.09 -6.49
C ILE A 121 -2.90 -13.39 -7.05
N CYS A 122 -3.28 -14.32 -6.19
CA CYS A 122 -3.73 -15.69 -6.44
C CYS A 122 -2.59 -16.67 -6.78
N GLY A 123 -1.36 -16.19 -6.95
CA GLY A 123 -0.18 -16.99 -7.34
C GLY A 123 0.04 -17.06 -8.85
N PHE A 124 1.31 -17.00 -9.27
CA PHE A 124 1.71 -17.09 -10.68
C PHE A 124 1.77 -18.53 -11.15
N SER A 125 2.42 -19.43 -10.42
CA SER A 125 2.64 -20.81 -10.80
C SER A 125 1.64 -21.76 -10.15
N GLY A 126 1.12 -22.70 -10.92
CA GLY A 126 0.16 -23.69 -10.45
C GLY A 126 -1.28 -23.21 -10.46
N ALA A 127 -2.19 -24.10 -10.06
CA ALA A 127 -3.63 -23.82 -10.03
C ALA A 127 -4.02 -23.21 -8.69
N SER A 128 -4.58 -22.01 -8.72
CA SER A 128 -5.23 -21.41 -7.56
C SER A 128 -6.59 -22.07 -7.31
N ASN A 129 -7.20 -21.77 -6.17
CA ASN A 129 -8.56 -22.17 -5.84
C ASN A 129 -9.33 -20.98 -5.25
N MET A 130 -10.64 -21.14 -5.15
CA MET A 130 -11.56 -20.10 -4.74
C MET A 130 -11.16 -19.45 -3.42
N GLU A 131 -10.87 -20.21 -2.36
CA GLU A 131 -10.55 -19.65 -1.06
C GLU A 131 -9.20 -18.92 -1.05
N LEU A 132 -8.16 -19.56 -1.62
CA LEU A 132 -6.82 -18.95 -1.71
C LEU A 132 -6.87 -17.64 -2.49
N CYS A 133 -7.55 -17.65 -3.65
CA CYS A 133 -7.64 -16.46 -4.50
C CYS A 133 -8.48 -15.35 -3.83
N ALA A 134 -9.57 -15.69 -3.12
CA ALA A 134 -10.36 -14.72 -2.34
C ALA A 134 -9.51 -14.06 -1.24
N ARG A 135 -8.81 -14.86 -0.42
CA ARG A 135 -7.92 -14.35 0.65
C ARG A 135 -6.78 -13.52 0.09
N TRP A 136 -6.19 -13.95 -1.04
CA TRP A 136 -5.11 -13.20 -1.67
C TRP A 136 -5.59 -11.91 -2.32
N THR A 137 -6.77 -11.90 -2.95
CA THR A 137 -7.39 -10.69 -3.49
C THR A 137 -7.66 -9.66 -2.39
N ALA A 138 -8.17 -10.11 -1.23
CA ALA A 138 -8.38 -9.22 -0.09
C ALA A 138 -7.06 -8.60 0.40
N LEU A 139 -6.02 -9.41 0.66
CA LEU A 139 -4.70 -8.94 1.07
C LEU A 139 -4.03 -8.06 0.00
N GLY A 140 -4.01 -8.53 -1.24
CA GLY A 140 -3.34 -7.86 -2.36
C GLY A 140 -3.94 -6.50 -2.71
N SER A 141 -5.20 -6.25 -2.33
CA SER A 141 -5.81 -4.92 -2.43
C SER A 141 -5.11 -3.86 -1.57
N PHE A 142 -4.32 -4.27 -0.58
CA PHE A 142 -3.50 -3.40 0.27
C PHE A 142 -2.00 -3.46 -0.03
N TYR A 143 -1.58 -4.21 -1.05
CA TYR A 143 -0.20 -4.11 -1.54
C TYR A 143 0.05 -2.74 -2.18
N PRO A 144 1.26 -2.17 -2.04
CA PRO A 144 1.62 -0.97 -2.79
C PRO A 144 1.42 -1.15 -4.30
N PHE A 145 1.97 -2.21 -4.88
CA PHE A 145 1.68 -2.67 -6.24
C PHE A 145 0.73 -3.87 -6.20
N ALA A 146 -0.43 -3.78 -6.87
CA ALA A 146 -1.47 -4.80 -6.86
C ALA A 146 -1.77 -5.29 -8.28
N ARG A 147 -1.53 -6.60 -8.53
CA ARG A 147 -1.78 -7.23 -9.83
C ARG A 147 -2.16 -8.69 -9.63
N ASN A 148 -3.26 -9.13 -10.23
CA ASN A 148 -3.54 -10.55 -10.45
C ASN A 148 -2.85 -10.99 -11.73
N HIS A 149 -2.02 -12.03 -11.66
CA HIS A 149 -1.25 -12.52 -12.78
C HIS A 149 -0.88 -13.99 -12.58
N ASN A 150 -1.02 -14.81 -13.64
CA ASN A 150 -0.59 -16.21 -13.65
C ASN A 150 0.11 -16.57 -14.96
N ASN A 151 0.73 -17.76 -15.01
CA ASN A 151 1.39 -18.26 -16.19
C ASN A 151 0.38 -18.78 -17.23
N LEU A 152 0.84 -18.91 -18.47
CA LEU A 152 -0.01 -19.33 -19.60
C LEU A 152 -0.63 -20.73 -19.42
N GLU A 153 0.05 -21.62 -18.69
CA GLU A 153 -0.38 -23.01 -18.49
C GLU A 153 -1.30 -23.18 -17.26
N ALA A 154 -1.43 -22.16 -16.42
CA ALA A 154 -2.30 -22.22 -15.25
C ALA A 154 -3.77 -21.99 -15.65
N PRO A 155 -4.73 -22.59 -14.91
CA PRO A 155 -6.15 -22.25 -15.07
C PRO A 155 -6.42 -20.76 -14.85
N SER A 156 -7.46 -20.26 -15.51
CA SER A 156 -7.95 -18.89 -15.31
C SER A 156 -8.22 -18.58 -13.83
N GLN A 157 -7.82 -17.40 -13.39
CA GLN A 157 -7.99 -16.95 -12.00
C GLN A 157 -8.44 -15.49 -11.87
N GLU A 158 -8.98 -14.92 -12.93
CA GLU A 158 -9.55 -13.57 -12.88
C GLU A 158 -10.68 -13.50 -11.85
N THR A 159 -10.92 -12.32 -11.33
CA THR A 159 -11.84 -12.12 -10.20
C THR A 159 -13.28 -12.58 -10.47
N TYR A 160 -13.67 -12.75 -11.73
CA TYR A 160 -15.00 -13.24 -12.11
C TYR A 160 -15.12 -14.77 -12.21
N VAL A 161 -14.02 -15.51 -12.11
CA VAL A 161 -14.02 -17.00 -12.22
C VAL A 161 -14.82 -17.64 -11.08
N TRP A 162 -14.77 -17.03 -9.89
CA TRP A 162 -15.54 -17.49 -8.72
C TRP A 162 -16.40 -16.35 -8.18
N PRO A 163 -17.71 -16.53 -7.96
CA PRO A 163 -18.60 -15.51 -7.40
C PRO A 163 -18.11 -14.95 -6.05
N GLU A 164 -17.50 -15.80 -5.23
CA GLU A 164 -16.93 -15.40 -3.94
C GLU A 164 -15.75 -14.44 -4.12
N VAL A 165 -14.88 -14.71 -5.08
CA VAL A 165 -13.73 -13.83 -5.41
C VAL A 165 -14.22 -12.52 -6.00
N THR A 166 -15.28 -12.54 -6.81
CA THR A 166 -15.95 -11.32 -7.31
C THR A 166 -16.44 -10.45 -6.14
N THR A 167 -17.14 -11.05 -5.19
CA THR A 167 -17.66 -10.33 -4.00
C THR A 167 -16.53 -9.73 -3.16
N VAL A 168 -15.49 -10.51 -2.90
CA VAL A 168 -14.28 -10.07 -2.20
C VAL A 168 -13.59 -8.93 -2.96
N GLY A 169 -13.44 -9.07 -4.29
CA GLY A 169 -12.85 -8.04 -5.14
C GLY A 169 -13.64 -6.73 -5.11
N GLN A 170 -14.96 -6.78 -5.22
CA GLN A 170 -15.81 -5.58 -5.13
C GLN A 170 -15.63 -4.86 -3.78
N LYS A 171 -15.53 -5.61 -2.67
CA LYS A 171 -15.34 -5.04 -1.34
C LYS A 171 -13.93 -4.41 -1.19
N PHE A 172 -12.88 -5.17 -1.45
CA PHE A 172 -11.52 -4.76 -1.09
C PHE A 172 -10.83 -3.93 -2.18
N ILE A 173 -11.02 -4.23 -3.46
CA ILE A 173 -10.55 -3.38 -4.55
C ILE A 173 -11.35 -2.06 -4.53
N GLY A 174 -12.65 -2.12 -4.24
CA GLY A 174 -13.46 -0.91 -4.03
C GLY A 174 -12.91 -0.04 -2.90
N MET A 175 -12.49 -0.64 -1.77
CA MET A 175 -11.82 0.10 -0.70
C MET A 175 -10.46 0.65 -1.14
N ARG A 176 -9.65 -0.11 -1.91
CA ARG A 176 -8.41 0.41 -2.49
C ARG A 176 -8.65 1.67 -3.33
N TYR A 177 -9.71 1.67 -4.18
CA TYR A 177 -10.06 2.84 -4.97
C TYR A 177 -10.40 4.05 -4.10
N ARG A 178 -11.12 3.83 -3.01
CA ARG A 178 -11.38 4.90 -2.03
C ARG A 178 -10.10 5.40 -1.36
N LEU A 179 -9.13 4.53 -1.10
CA LEU A 179 -7.86 4.85 -0.46
C LEU A 179 -6.79 5.38 -1.44
N LEU A 180 -7.05 5.48 -2.75
CA LEU A 180 -6.05 5.96 -3.72
C LEU A 180 -5.44 7.32 -3.33
N PRO A 181 -6.19 8.33 -2.83
CA PRO A 181 -5.58 9.58 -2.39
C PRO A 181 -4.54 9.37 -1.28
N TYR A 182 -4.87 8.53 -0.31
CA TYR A 182 -3.95 8.20 0.78
C TYR A 182 -2.73 7.44 0.28
N ILE A 183 -2.92 6.39 -0.55
CA ILE A 183 -1.81 5.61 -1.14
C ILE A 183 -0.91 6.51 -1.99
N TYR A 184 -1.49 7.45 -2.73
CA TYR A 184 -0.73 8.41 -3.55
C TYR A 184 0.07 9.39 -2.68
N THR A 185 -0.51 9.88 -1.59
CA THR A 185 0.19 10.71 -0.59
C THR A 185 1.35 9.93 0.04
N LEU A 186 1.17 8.62 0.34
CA LEU A 186 2.29 7.79 0.79
C LEU A 186 3.38 7.64 -0.27
N GLY A 187 3.02 7.62 -1.57
CA GLY A 187 3.96 7.67 -2.69
C GLY A 187 4.76 8.97 -2.71
N TYR A 188 4.11 10.10 -2.43
CA TYR A 188 4.78 11.39 -2.28
C TYR A 188 5.78 11.38 -1.11
N HIS A 189 5.40 10.88 0.07
CA HIS A 189 6.32 10.74 1.21
C HIS A 189 7.46 9.75 0.93
N ALA A 190 7.20 8.70 0.17
CA ALA A 190 8.27 7.79 -0.28
C ALA A 190 9.28 8.52 -1.18
N HIS A 191 8.82 9.41 -2.06
CA HIS A 191 9.67 10.19 -2.95
C HIS A 191 10.50 11.24 -2.21
N VAL A 192 9.90 12.00 -1.30
CA VAL A 192 10.58 13.16 -0.67
C VAL A 192 11.32 12.79 0.62
N GLU A 193 10.87 11.77 1.33
CA GLU A 193 11.36 11.40 2.67
C GLU A 193 11.96 9.99 2.71
N GLY A 194 11.71 9.15 1.70
CA GLY A 194 12.21 7.77 1.64
C GLY A 194 11.40 6.77 2.46
N PHE A 195 10.23 7.13 2.98
CA PHE A 195 9.41 6.19 3.77
C PHE A 195 8.81 5.09 2.90
N PRO A 196 8.85 3.81 3.34
CA PRO A 196 8.11 2.75 2.66
C PRO A 196 6.60 2.96 2.75
N ILE A 197 5.87 2.55 1.69
CA ILE A 197 4.40 2.58 1.68
C ILE A 197 3.84 1.49 2.62
N ALA A 198 4.27 0.23 2.44
CA ALA A 198 3.99 -0.84 3.40
C ALA A 198 5.12 -0.91 4.43
N ARG A 199 4.78 -0.83 5.71
CA ARG A 199 5.75 -0.70 6.81
C ARG A 199 5.59 -1.85 7.80
N PRO A 200 6.70 -2.47 8.26
CA PRO A 200 6.62 -3.36 9.41
C PRO A 200 6.21 -2.59 10.66
N LEU A 201 5.52 -3.26 11.59
CA LEU A 201 4.98 -2.60 12.79
C LEU A 201 6.07 -1.90 13.61
N PHE A 202 7.29 -2.46 13.67
CA PHE A 202 8.38 -1.87 14.45
C PHE A 202 8.83 -0.49 13.94
N MET A 203 8.59 -0.14 12.68
CA MET A 203 8.89 1.21 12.17
C MET A 203 7.97 2.27 12.76
N GLU A 204 6.70 1.92 12.96
CA GLU A 204 5.69 2.83 13.52
C GLU A 204 5.65 2.77 15.06
N PHE A 205 6.13 1.67 15.65
CA PHE A 205 6.14 1.44 17.09
C PHE A 205 7.52 0.94 17.56
N PRO A 206 8.60 1.75 17.40
CA PRO A 206 9.97 1.30 17.62
C PRO A 206 10.29 0.99 19.09
N THR A 207 9.51 1.52 20.04
CA THR A 207 9.67 1.25 21.48
C THR A 207 8.87 0.04 21.96
N ASP A 208 7.95 -0.47 21.14
CA ASP A 208 7.16 -1.66 21.45
C ASP A 208 7.89 -2.92 20.93
N THR A 209 8.68 -3.54 21.80
CA THR A 209 9.51 -4.71 21.45
C THR A 209 8.71 -5.93 20.99
N ALA A 210 7.41 -6.01 21.32
CA ALA A 210 6.53 -7.07 20.83
C ALA A 210 6.31 -7.00 19.30
N THR A 211 6.55 -5.83 18.68
CA THR A 211 6.39 -5.65 17.24
C THR A 211 7.57 -6.18 16.41
N TYR A 212 8.75 -6.41 17.01
CA TYR A 212 9.99 -6.72 16.30
C TYR A 212 9.94 -8.03 15.51
N GLY A 213 9.26 -9.04 16.03
CA GLY A 213 9.11 -10.34 15.39
C GLY A 213 7.87 -10.49 14.50
N ILE A 214 7.03 -9.46 14.38
CA ILE A 214 5.78 -9.53 13.61
C ILE A 214 6.05 -9.40 12.13
N ASN A 215 5.83 -10.48 11.39
CA ASN A 215 6.03 -10.56 9.94
C ASN A 215 4.78 -11.02 9.17
N TYR A 216 3.63 -11.03 9.81
CA TYR A 216 2.35 -11.45 9.23
C TYR A 216 1.30 -10.34 9.23
N GLN A 217 1.62 -9.18 9.79
CA GLN A 217 0.85 -7.95 9.75
C GLN A 217 1.74 -6.82 9.22
N PHE A 218 1.12 -5.77 8.72
CA PHE A 218 1.84 -4.57 8.31
C PHE A 218 0.98 -3.32 8.47
N MET A 219 1.66 -2.18 8.54
CA MET A 219 1.04 -0.87 8.40
C MET A 219 1.08 -0.45 6.93
N LEU A 220 -0.03 0.04 6.39
CA LEU A 220 -0.04 0.82 5.15
C LEU A 220 0.07 2.28 5.56
N GLY A 221 1.24 2.87 5.32
CA GLY A 221 1.62 4.15 5.93
C GLY A 221 1.65 4.08 7.46
N ASN A 222 1.34 5.19 8.10
CA ASN A 222 1.23 5.31 9.56
C ASN A 222 -0.19 5.03 10.10
N ALA A 223 -1.19 4.95 9.21
CA ALA A 223 -2.58 4.98 9.62
C ALA A 223 -3.29 3.62 9.60
N LEU A 224 -3.00 2.71 8.65
CA LEU A 224 -3.79 1.50 8.48
C LEU A 224 -3.03 0.23 8.86
N LEU A 225 -3.53 -0.50 9.86
CA LEU A 225 -3.04 -1.84 10.23
C LEU A 225 -3.80 -2.91 9.44
N VAL A 226 -3.08 -3.71 8.66
CA VAL A 226 -3.61 -4.82 7.88
C VAL A 226 -3.24 -6.15 8.54
N THR A 227 -4.27 -6.97 8.84
CA THR A 227 -4.11 -8.28 9.51
C THR A 227 -4.65 -9.38 8.59
N PRO A 228 -3.84 -9.92 7.66
CA PRO A 228 -4.32 -10.88 6.66
C PRO A 228 -4.60 -12.27 7.25
N VAL A 229 -5.58 -12.94 6.63
CA VAL A 229 -5.93 -14.34 6.91
C VAL A 229 -5.15 -15.22 5.92
N VAL A 230 -4.12 -15.88 6.40
CA VAL A 230 -3.13 -16.61 5.56
C VAL A 230 -3.15 -18.13 5.74
N ASN A 231 -4.13 -18.64 6.47
CA ASN A 231 -4.31 -20.10 6.68
C ASN A 231 -5.61 -20.56 6.04
N GLN A 232 -5.57 -21.71 5.38
CA GLN A 232 -6.73 -22.35 4.77
C GLN A 232 -7.81 -22.68 5.81
N GLY A 233 -9.07 -22.43 5.48
CA GLY A 233 -10.21 -22.76 6.33
C GLY A 233 -10.29 -21.93 7.62
N ALA A 234 -9.49 -20.90 7.78
CA ALA A 234 -9.48 -20.12 9.01
C ALA A 234 -10.80 -19.36 9.21
N THR A 235 -11.39 -19.50 10.40
CA THR A 235 -12.59 -18.79 10.85
C THR A 235 -12.27 -17.69 11.88
N SER A 236 -11.00 -17.53 12.22
CA SER A 236 -10.48 -16.45 13.05
C SER A 236 -9.07 -16.09 12.67
N VAL A 237 -8.66 -14.87 12.99
CA VAL A 237 -7.27 -14.40 12.86
C VAL A 237 -6.88 -13.63 14.11
N THR A 238 -5.65 -13.86 14.58
CA THR A 238 -5.09 -13.12 15.71
C THR A 238 -4.06 -12.13 15.19
N GLY A 239 -4.28 -10.84 15.47
CA GLY A 239 -3.36 -9.77 15.19
C GLY A 239 -2.87 -9.09 16.46
N TYR A 240 -1.64 -8.57 16.44
CA TYR A 240 -1.14 -7.71 17.50
C TYR A 240 -1.60 -6.28 17.27
N TYR A 241 -2.16 -5.66 18.29
CA TYR A 241 -2.58 -4.27 18.25
C TYR A 241 -1.74 -3.49 19.27
N PRO A 242 -0.80 -2.65 18.81
CA PRO A 242 -0.08 -1.71 19.67
C PRO A 242 -1.03 -0.88 20.53
N ALA A 243 -0.52 -0.35 21.65
CA ALA A 243 -1.33 0.44 22.58
C ALA A 243 -1.98 1.64 21.87
N GLY A 244 -3.26 1.84 22.10
CA GLY A 244 -4.06 2.89 21.47
C GLY A 244 -5.47 2.45 21.11
N VAL A 245 -6.13 3.26 20.31
CA VAL A 245 -7.47 3.01 19.77
C VAL A 245 -7.35 2.69 18.29
N TRP A 246 -8.07 1.67 17.86
CA TRP A 246 -8.10 1.20 16.48
C TRP A 246 -9.57 1.06 16.04
N TYR A 247 -9.90 1.53 14.84
CA TYR A 247 -11.24 1.45 14.29
C TYR A 247 -11.22 0.63 12.99
N ASN A 248 -12.10 -0.35 12.89
CA ASN A 248 -12.26 -1.10 11.64
C ASN A 248 -12.71 -0.15 10.52
N ILE A 249 -12.03 -0.16 9.38
CA ILE A 249 -12.32 0.78 8.29
C ILE A 249 -13.65 0.49 7.57
N PHE A 250 -14.23 -0.71 7.75
CA PHE A 250 -15.46 -1.12 7.06
C PHE A 250 -16.72 -0.87 7.88
N ASP A 251 -16.70 -1.18 9.18
CA ASP A 251 -17.87 -1.08 10.07
C ASP A 251 -17.69 -0.09 11.21
N TYR A 252 -16.47 0.47 11.34
CA TYR A 252 -16.07 1.43 12.37
C TYR A 252 -16.11 0.90 13.81
N SER A 253 -16.21 -0.40 13.99
CA SER A 253 -16.08 -1.03 15.31
C SER A 253 -14.71 -0.71 15.92
N LYS A 254 -14.70 -0.52 17.25
CA LYS A 254 -13.54 -0.01 17.99
C LYS A 254 -12.83 -1.10 18.78
N ILE A 255 -11.50 -1.13 18.68
CA ILE A 255 -10.62 -1.90 19.56
C ILE A 255 -9.80 -0.91 20.39
N SER A 256 -9.90 -1.02 21.72
CA SER A 256 -8.96 -0.35 22.63
C SER A 256 -7.91 -1.37 23.07
N SER A 257 -6.65 -1.09 22.78
CA SER A 257 -5.53 -2.00 23.08
C SER A 257 -4.52 -1.36 24.03
N THR A 258 -3.97 -2.21 24.88
CA THR A 258 -2.83 -1.88 25.76
C THR A 258 -1.51 -2.46 25.25
N GLY A 259 -1.45 -2.84 23.97
CA GLY A 259 -0.31 -3.54 23.37
C GLY A 259 -0.44 -5.06 23.55
N ARG A 260 -1.42 -5.68 22.85
CA ARG A 260 -1.72 -7.11 23.02
C ARG A 260 -2.29 -7.74 21.74
N PRO A 261 -2.18 -9.07 21.60
CA PRO A 261 -2.91 -9.79 20.55
C PRO A 261 -4.43 -9.69 20.77
N VAL A 262 -5.15 -9.57 19.66
CA VAL A 262 -6.63 -9.61 19.61
C VAL A 262 -7.04 -10.61 18.54
N THR A 263 -7.92 -11.55 18.90
CA THR A 263 -8.49 -12.52 17.96
C THR A 263 -9.81 -12.01 17.44
N THR A 264 -9.94 -11.97 16.12
CA THR A 264 -11.16 -11.55 15.40
C THR A 264 -11.74 -12.75 14.66
N THR A 265 -13.04 -13.00 14.79
CA THR A 265 -13.76 -13.95 13.95
C THR A 265 -13.83 -13.42 12.52
N VAL A 266 -13.56 -14.27 11.54
CA VAL A 266 -13.57 -13.92 10.13
C VAL A 266 -14.30 -14.96 9.30
N THR A 267 -14.95 -14.51 8.26
CA THR A 267 -15.47 -15.31 7.15
C THR A 267 -14.53 -15.22 5.95
N LEU A 268 -14.87 -15.86 4.85
CA LEU A 268 -14.14 -15.71 3.59
C LEU A 268 -14.11 -14.24 3.10
N TYR A 269 -15.12 -13.46 3.45
CA TYR A 269 -15.33 -12.08 3.01
C TYR A 269 -14.71 -11.04 3.94
N ASP A 270 -13.89 -11.47 4.90
CA ASP A 270 -13.32 -10.58 5.91
C ASP A 270 -11.80 -10.57 5.88
N LEU A 271 -11.27 -9.37 5.96
CA LEU A 271 -9.87 -9.04 6.24
C LEU A 271 -9.88 -7.89 7.25
N PRO A 272 -9.43 -8.10 8.48
CA PRO A 272 -9.34 -7.01 9.44
C PRO A 272 -8.36 -5.94 8.99
N VAL A 273 -8.87 -4.75 8.74
CA VAL A 273 -8.10 -3.53 8.46
C VAL A 273 -8.59 -2.44 9.40
N HIS A 274 -7.66 -1.90 10.18
CA HIS A 274 -8.01 -0.91 11.20
C HIS A 274 -7.24 0.38 11.01
N ILE A 275 -7.96 1.50 11.09
CA ILE A 275 -7.35 2.83 11.16
C ILE A 275 -6.92 3.12 12.61
N ARG A 276 -5.70 3.63 12.74
CA ARG A 276 -5.11 4.04 14.02
C ARG A 276 -5.75 5.31 14.54
N GLY A 277 -6.17 5.31 15.81
CA GLY A 277 -6.57 6.55 16.48
C GLY A 277 -5.41 7.54 16.54
N GLY A 278 -5.67 8.79 16.17
CA GLY A 278 -4.67 9.84 15.99
C GLY A 278 -4.33 10.12 14.52
N THR A 279 -5.05 9.51 13.56
CA THR A 279 -4.79 9.71 12.12
C THR A 279 -6.03 10.20 11.37
N ILE A 280 -5.80 10.88 10.24
CA ILE A 280 -6.84 11.40 9.35
C ILE A 280 -6.52 10.99 7.91
N LEU A 281 -7.51 10.46 7.19
CA LEU A 281 -7.39 10.04 5.80
C LEU A 281 -8.35 10.80 4.91
N ALA A 282 -7.90 11.26 3.75
CA ALA A 282 -8.77 11.66 2.65
C ALA A 282 -9.03 10.45 1.73
N MET A 283 -10.29 10.22 1.38
CA MET A 283 -10.73 9.09 0.56
C MET A 283 -11.60 9.56 -0.59
N HIS A 284 -11.48 8.90 -1.75
CA HIS A 284 -12.43 9.07 -2.86
C HIS A 284 -13.73 8.26 -2.67
N GLN A 285 -14.68 8.45 -3.59
CA GLN A 285 -15.79 7.52 -3.79
C GLN A 285 -15.34 6.36 -4.68
N THR A 286 -16.07 5.24 -4.61
CA THR A 286 -15.83 4.11 -5.51
C THR A 286 -16.22 4.48 -6.94
N ALA A 287 -15.35 4.12 -7.90
CA ALA A 287 -15.60 4.33 -9.33
C ALA A 287 -15.04 3.14 -10.14
N LEU A 288 -15.40 3.05 -11.42
CA LEU A 288 -15.00 1.95 -12.29
C LEU A 288 -13.57 2.10 -12.83
N THR A 289 -13.00 3.30 -12.81
CA THR A 289 -11.62 3.59 -13.23
C THR A 289 -10.95 4.55 -12.25
N SER A 290 -9.62 4.53 -12.21
CA SER A 290 -8.85 5.48 -11.39
C SER A 290 -9.06 6.93 -11.82
N THR A 291 -9.19 7.18 -13.12
CA THR A 291 -9.51 8.51 -13.66
C THR A 291 -10.87 9.00 -13.15
N ALA A 292 -11.90 8.14 -13.19
CA ALA A 292 -13.23 8.50 -12.67
C ALA A 292 -13.19 8.67 -11.13
N ALA A 293 -12.44 7.86 -10.40
CA ALA A 293 -12.29 8.00 -8.95
C ALA A 293 -11.70 9.35 -8.56
N ARG A 294 -10.68 9.83 -9.28
CA ARG A 294 -10.04 11.14 -9.03
C ARG A 294 -10.99 12.34 -9.18
N LEU A 295 -12.09 12.19 -9.92
CA LEU A 295 -13.09 13.23 -10.12
C LEU A 295 -14.22 13.19 -9.06
N THR A 296 -14.21 12.21 -8.17
CA THR A 296 -15.21 12.09 -7.10
C THR A 296 -14.89 13.01 -5.92
N PRO A 297 -15.91 13.49 -5.20
CA PRO A 297 -15.68 14.26 -3.98
C PRO A 297 -14.97 13.44 -2.90
N PHE A 298 -14.22 14.13 -2.03
CA PHE A 298 -13.52 13.52 -0.90
C PHE A 298 -14.46 13.24 0.28
N ASP A 299 -14.30 12.06 0.88
CA ASP A 299 -14.71 11.77 2.26
C ASP A 299 -13.47 11.86 3.16
N ILE A 300 -13.52 12.64 4.22
CA ILE A 300 -12.42 12.75 5.18
C ILE A 300 -12.76 11.91 6.41
N LEU A 301 -11.91 10.92 6.71
CA LEU A 301 -12.07 10.03 7.85
C LEU A 301 -11.11 10.42 8.97
N VAL A 302 -11.66 10.89 10.08
CA VAL A 302 -10.94 11.30 11.29
C VAL A 302 -11.08 10.21 12.32
N ALA A 303 -9.98 9.59 12.74
CA ALA A 303 -9.94 8.63 13.81
C ALA A 303 -9.37 9.27 15.07
N LEU A 304 -10.24 9.65 16.02
CA LEU A 304 -9.79 10.28 17.26
C LEU A 304 -9.12 9.23 18.17
N PRO A 305 -7.99 9.56 18.83
CA PRO A 305 -7.42 8.73 19.89
C PRO A 305 -8.26 8.83 21.16
N ALA A 306 -7.92 8.07 22.19
CA ALA A 306 -8.58 8.15 23.51
C ALA A 306 -8.40 9.54 24.14
N SER A 307 -7.28 10.18 23.87
CA SER A 307 -6.94 11.55 24.26
C SER A 307 -5.89 12.10 23.30
N GLY A 308 -5.89 13.42 23.11
CA GLY A 308 -4.94 14.07 22.21
C GLY A 308 -5.53 14.38 20.84
N ASN A 309 -4.64 14.59 19.87
CA ASN A 309 -4.97 15.10 18.54
C ASN A 309 -4.86 14.00 17.50
N ALA A 310 -5.53 14.20 16.37
CA ALA A 310 -5.34 13.44 15.14
C ALA A 310 -4.80 14.38 14.06
N ASP A 311 -3.95 13.83 13.19
CA ASP A 311 -3.38 14.54 12.05
C ASP A 311 -3.34 13.66 10.79
N GLY A 312 -3.16 14.31 9.67
CA GLY A 312 -3.02 13.67 8.37
C GLY A 312 -2.75 14.69 7.29
N ASP A 313 -2.50 14.21 6.10
CA ASP A 313 -2.27 15.08 4.95
C ASP A 313 -2.80 14.49 3.64
N LEU A 314 -2.81 15.33 2.62
CA LEU A 314 -3.20 14.99 1.27
C LEU A 314 -2.29 15.69 0.28
N TYR A 315 -1.72 14.93 -0.64
CA TYR A 315 -0.96 15.44 -1.78
C TYR A 315 -1.73 15.21 -3.08
N LEU A 316 -1.90 16.24 -3.87
CA LEU A 316 -2.57 16.22 -5.17
C LEU A 316 -1.68 16.86 -6.24
N ASP A 317 -1.57 16.22 -7.40
CA ASP A 317 -0.98 16.74 -8.64
C ASP A 317 -1.67 16.12 -9.85
N ASP A 318 -1.16 16.37 -11.06
CA ASP A 318 -1.74 15.79 -12.29
C ASP A 318 -1.44 14.30 -12.49
N GLY A 319 -0.47 13.73 -11.74
CA GLY A 319 -0.03 12.33 -11.85
C GLY A 319 0.89 12.07 -13.05
N GLU A 320 1.24 13.07 -13.84
CA GLU A 320 1.93 12.92 -15.12
C GLU A 320 3.26 13.69 -15.22
N MET A 321 3.36 14.89 -14.67
CA MET A 321 4.53 15.77 -14.80
C MET A 321 5.78 15.15 -14.15
N ILE A 322 6.91 15.11 -14.88
CA ILE A 322 8.16 14.45 -14.44
C ILE A 322 8.82 15.20 -13.29
N SER A 323 8.98 16.52 -13.43
CA SER A 323 9.70 17.32 -12.43
C SER A 323 8.89 18.55 -12.02
N ASN A 324 9.05 18.96 -10.76
CA ASN A 324 8.39 20.13 -10.17
C ASN A 324 6.89 20.23 -10.47
N PRO A 325 6.09 19.18 -10.18
CA PRO A 325 4.67 19.22 -10.49
C PRO A 325 3.98 20.34 -9.75
N SER A 326 3.04 21.00 -10.45
CA SER A 326 2.04 21.82 -9.78
C SER A 326 1.29 20.94 -8.81
N ALA A 327 1.33 21.26 -7.52
CA ALA A 327 0.77 20.42 -6.47
C ALA A 327 -0.08 21.22 -5.50
N THR A 328 -1.10 20.56 -4.94
CA THR A 328 -1.83 21.02 -3.76
C THR A 328 -1.50 20.11 -2.60
N ILE A 329 -1.09 20.71 -1.47
CA ILE A 329 -0.78 20.02 -0.20
C ILE A 329 -1.73 20.54 0.85
N VAL A 330 -2.47 19.64 1.47
CA VAL A 330 -3.43 19.94 2.52
C VAL A 330 -3.04 19.21 3.79
N LYS A 331 -3.02 19.91 4.92
CA LYS A 331 -2.86 19.33 6.25
C LYS A 331 -4.18 19.28 6.97
N PHE A 332 -4.42 18.16 7.63
CA PHE A 332 -5.59 17.95 8.46
C PHE A 332 -5.18 17.84 9.92
N THR A 333 -5.93 18.50 10.79
CA THR A 333 -5.79 18.33 12.24
C THR A 333 -7.16 18.19 12.88
N ALA A 334 -7.25 17.40 13.93
CA ALA A 334 -8.46 17.29 14.72
C ALA A 334 -8.13 17.14 16.21
N SER A 335 -9.00 17.70 17.03
CA SER A 335 -9.03 17.50 18.48
C SER A 335 -10.48 17.26 18.91
N ALA A 336 -10.75 17.05 20.20
CA ALA A 336 -12.11 16.92 20.70
C ALA A 336 -12.96 18.16 20.31
N GLY A 337 -13.99 17.95 19.49
CA GLY A 337 -14.91 18.99 19.07
C GLY A 337 -14.48 19.87 17.89
N THR A 338 -13.31 19.63 17.28
CA THR A 338 -12.83 20.47 16.18
C THR A 338 -12.07 19.65 15.14
N PHE A 339 -12.31 19.93 13.86
CA PHE A 339 -11.51 19.49 12.71
C PHE A 339 -11.10 20.71 11.90
N THR A 340 -9.86 20.75 11.43
CA THR A 340 -9.34 21.84 10.58
C THR A 340 -8.61 21.24 9.37
N SER A 341 -8.88 21.82 8.20
CA SER A 341 -8.17 21.60 6.94
C SER A 341 -7.42 22.88 6.59
N THR A 342 -6.10 22.78 6.40
CA THR A 342 -5.22 23.92 6.09
C THR A 342 -4.45 23.61 4.80
N VAL A 343 -4.50 24.51 3.84
CA VAL A 343 -3.81 24.41 2.56
C VAL A 343 -2.41 25.01 2.68
N GLU A 344 -1.38 24.15 2.60
CA GLU A 344 0.02 24.58 2.65
C GLU A 344 0.58 24.99 1.29
N LYS A 345 0.08 24.35 0.22
CA LYS A 345 0.44 24.64 -1.16
C LYS A 345 -0.79 24.50 -2.05
N ASN A 346 -0.98 25.39 -3.02
CA ASN A 346 -2.15 25.39 -3.91
C ASN A 346 -1.80 25.79 -5.36
N ASP A 347 -0.94 25.01 -6.01
CA ASP A 347 -0.50 25.25 -7.38
C ASP A 347 -1.20 24.34 -8.40
N TYR A 348 -1.91 23.29 -7.94
CA TYR A 348 -2.58 22.33 -8.82
C TYR A 348 -4.02 22.75 -9.11
N ALA A 349 -4.27 23.26 -10.32
CA ALA A 349 -5.59 23.72 -10.74
C ALA A 349 -6.71 22.66 -10.68
N GLY A 350 -6.37 21.37 -10.80
CA GLY A 350 -7.33 20.27 -10.64
C GLY A 350 -7.94 20.15 -9.24
N ALA A 351 -7.29 20.72 -8.22
CA ALA A 351 -7.82 20.75 -6.87
C ALA A 351 -8.99 21.74 -6.69
N HIS A 352 -9.07 22.81 -7.52
CA HIS A 352 -10.08 23.86 -7.39
C HIS A 352 -11.53 23.37 -7.58
N SER A 353 -11.74 22.26 -8.27
CA SER A 353 -13.04 21.63 -8.46
C SER A 353 -13.29 20.42 -7.56
N SER A 354 -12.31 20.05 -6.75
CA SER A 354 -12.36 18.85 -5.90
C SER A 354 -13.12 19.15 -4.62
N LEU A 355 -14.37 18.70 -4.55
CA LEU A 355 -15.26 18.94 -3.41
C LEU A 355 -14.98 18.00 -2.25
N VAL A 356 -15.27 18.44 -1.03
CA VAL A 356 -15.41 17.61 0.15
C VAL A 356 -16.87 17.26 0.34
N ASN A 357 -17.21 15.97 0.26
CA ASN A 357 -18.56 15.47 0.44
C ASN A 357 -18.96 15.44 1.92
N LYS A 358 -18.10 14.86 2.76
CA LYS A 358 -18.35 14.75 4.20
C LYS A 358 -17.08 14.55 5.01
N VAL A 359 -17.19 14.86 6.30
CA VAL A 359 -16.22 14.51 7.33
C VAL A 359 -16.85 13.46 8.25
N ILE A 360 -16.16 12.32 8.41
CA ILE A 360 -16.56 11.22 9.28
C ILE A 360 -15.63 11.23 10.48
N VAL A 361 -16.17 11.42 11.68
CA VAL A 361 -15.37 11.49 12.91
C VAL A 361 -15.70 10.27 13.78
N LEU A 362 -14.69 9.46 14.07
CA LEU A 362 -14.77 8.30 14.94
C LEU A 362 -14.28 8.67 16.35
N GLY A 363 -14.92 8.12 17.38
CA GLY A 363 -14.58 8.40 18.78
C GLY A 363 -15.34 9.57 19.40
N VAL A 364 -16.43 10.02 18.78
CA VAL A 364 -17.32 11.06 19.35
C VAL A 364 -18.24 10.39 20.37
N THR A 365 -18.04 10.71 21.65
CA THR A 365 -18.68 9.97 22.76
C THR A 365 -20.13 10.39 23.08
N SER A 366 -20.55 11.56 22.59
CA SER A 366 -21.92 12.07 22.77
C SER A 366 -22.45 12.65 21.47
N SER A 367 -23.76 12.57 21.26
CA SER A 367 -24.42 13.16 20.08
C SER A 367 -24.27 14.68 20.09
N PRO A 368 -23.58 15.27 19.09
CA PRO A 368 -23.52 16.72 19.01
C PRO A 368 -24.91 17.31 18.67
N SER A 369 -25.19 18.48 19.21
CA SER A 369 -26.42 19.22 18.93
C SER A 369 -26.29 20.15 17.71
N SER A 370 -25.07 20.50 17.33
CA SER A 370 -24.79 21.44 16.23
C SER A 370 -23.40 21.26 15.65
N VAL A 371 -23.21 21.76 14.42
CA VAL A 371 -21.93 21.89 13.73
C VAL A 371 -21.81 23.31 13.16
N SER A 372 -20.58 23.85 13.10
CA SER A 372 -20.33 25.21 12.60
C SER A 372 -20.38 25.31 11.07
N LEU A 373 -20.16 24.20 10.36
CA LEU A 373 -20.14 24.15 8.90
C LEU A 373 -20.78 22.84 8.44
N GLY A 374 -21.65 22.91 7.43
CA GLY A 374 -22.41 21.76 6.91
C GLY A 374 -23.59 21.38 7.81
N SER A 375 -23.92 20.09 7.84
CA SER A 375 -25.01 19.56 8.66
C SER A 375 -24.68 18.16 9.19
N ILE A 376 -25.18 17.84 10.38
CA ILE A 376 -25.07 16.48 10.92
C ILE A 376 -25.96 15.56 10.07
N SER A 377 -25.36 14.65 9.33
CA SER A 377 -26.09 13.67 8.52
C SER A 377 -26.35 12.37 9.27
N LYS A 378 -25.48 12.04 10.24
CA LYS A 378 -25.61 10.84 11.07
C LYS A 378 -24.83 10.96 12.38
N TYR A 379 -25.41 10.46 13.46
CA TYR A 379 -24.66 10.07 14.66
C TYR A 379 -25.03 8.64 15.05
N ASP A 380 -24.02 7.82 15.32
CA ASP A 380 -24.16 6.43 15.72
C ASP A 380 -23.45 6.23 17.05
N SER A 381 -24.19 6.09 18.13
CA SER A 381 -23.64 5.92 19.47
C SER A 381 -22.93 4.58 19.67
N ALA A 382 -23.31 3.54 18.95
CA ALA A 382 -22.70 2.21 19.08
C ALA A 382 -21.25 2.21 18.56
N THR A 383 -20.99 2.90 17.46
CA THR A 383 -19.65 3.05 16.86
C THR A 383 -18.98 4.36 17.24
N GLN A 384 -19.65 5.25 17.99
CA GLN A 384 -19.19 6.60 18.33
C GLN A 384 -18.82 7.41 17.08
N ARG A 385 -19.64 7.29 16.02
CA ARG A 385 -19.40 7.88 14.70
C ARG A 385 -20.31 9.08 14.45
N LEU A 386 -19.70 10.20 14.14
CA LEU A 386 -20.35 11.40 13.65
C LEU A 386 -20.08 11.55 12.13
N GLU A 387 -21.11 11.76 11.33
CA GLU A 387 -20.96 12.13 9.91
C GLU A 387 -21.50 13.54 9.69
N ILE A 388 -20.68 14.41 9.15
CA ILE A 388 -20.99 15.81 8.83
C ILE A 388 -20.98 15.96 7.32
N SER A 389 -22.13 16.22 6.72
CA SER A 389 -22.26 16.44 5.28
C SER A 389 -21.87 17.87 4.92
N LEU A 390 -21.06 18.03 3.88
CA LEU A 390 -20.67 19.31 3.28
C LEU A 390 -21.27 19.51 1.87
N SER A 391 -22.08 18.60 1.40
CA SER A 391 -22.64 18.61 0.03
C SER A 391 -23.40 19.88 -0.31
N SER A 392 -24.12 20.47 0.67
CA SER A 392 -24.86 21.74 0.50
C SER A 392 -23.97 22.99 0.52
N VAL A 393 -22.77 22.88 1.09
CA VAL A 393 -21.84 24.02 1.27
C VAL A 393 -20.91 24.18 0.08
N LYS A 394 -20.72 23.09 -0.72
CA LYS A 394 -19.78 23.03 -1.84
C LYS A 394 -18.33 23.39 -1.44
N GLN A 395 -17.91 22.94 -0.25
CA GLN A 395 -16.55 23.13 0.24
C GLN A 395 -15.56 22.43 -0.70
N THR A 396 -14.53 23.14 -1.15
CA THR A 396 -13.43 22.56 -1.93
C THR A 396 -12.28 22.15 -1.02
N ILE A 397 -11.49 21.17 -1.47
CA ILE A 397 -10.36 20.65 -0.68
C ILE A 397 -9.17 21.63 -0.61
N ASP A 398 -9.08 22.54 -1.55
CA ASP A 398 -8.02 23.51 -1.74
C ASP A 398 -8.28 24.87 -1.05
N THR A 399 -9.25 24.92 -0.15
CA THR A 399 -9.54 26.09 0.68
C THR A 399 -9.57 25.72 2.15
N ASP A 400 -9.01 26.58 2.99
CA ASP A 400 -9.01 26.38 4.44
C ASP A 400 -10.43 26.34 4.99
N PHE A 401 -10.70 25.40 5.89
CA PHE A 401 -11.96 25.35 6.62
C PHE A 401 -11.82 24.67 7.98
N THR A 402 -12.69 25.05 8.88
CA THR A 402 -12.78 24.47 10.22
C THR A 402 -14.21 24.06 10.53
N ILE A 403 -14.38 22.89 11.10
CA ILE A 403 -15.66 22.37 11.59
C ILE A 403 -15.55 22.19 13.09
N THR A 404 -16.44 22.79 13.85
CA THR A 404 -16.62 22.52 15.28
C THR A 404 -17.95 21.84 15.51
N TRP A 405 -18.00 20.91 16.45
CA TRP A 405 -19.24 20.22 16.88
C TRP A 405 -19.38 20.31 18.40
N LYS A 406 -20.65 20.51 18.87
CA LYS A 406 -20.99 20.71 20.30
C LYS A 406 -22.13 19.82 20.71
#